data_b85922d94ea492f31e0ffbea3024886e
#
_entry.id   b85922d94ea492f31e0ffbea3024886e
#
_cell.length_a   1.000
_cell.length_b   1.000
_cell.length_c   1.000
_cell.angle_alpha   90.00
_cell.angle_beta   90.00
_cell.angle_gamma   90.00
#
_symmetry.space_group_name_H-M   'P 1'
#
loop_
_entity.id
_entity.type
_entity.pdbx_description
1 polymer ?
#
loop_
_entity_poly.entity_id
_entity_poly.type
_entity_poly.pdbx_seq_one_letter_code
_entity_poly.pdbx_strand_id
1 'polypeptide(L)' 'MPQLTETEINIRKQTLESDLQTVKDSLNKLDTERTNLVAQHHAISGAIQQCDLFLSELKVVSETTD' A
#
# COMPACT_ATOMS: atom_id res chain seq x y z
N MET A 1 -29.60 -39.20 10.43
CA MET A 1 -28.86 -38.11 9.78
C MET A 1 -28.37 -37.12 10.83
N PRO A 2 -27.10 -36.89 10.91
CA PRO A 2 -26.61 -35.94 11.90
C PRO A 2 -27.09 -34.54 11.57
N GLN A 3 -27.72 -33.93 12.52
CA GLN A 3 -28.15 -32.57 12.41
C GLN A 3 -27.17 -31.71 13.15
N LEU A 4 -26.89 -30.52 12.57
CA LEU A 4 -26.03 -29.59 13.24
C LEU A 4 -26.69 -29.10 14.51
N THR A 5 -26.03 -29.28 15.64
CA THR A 5 -26.50 -28.78 16.90
C THR A 5 -26.24 -27.30 17.02
N GLU A 6 -26.95 -26.65 17.91
CA GLU A 6 -26.72 -25.23 18.21
C GLU A 6 -25.26 -24.99 18.59
N THR A 7 -24.69 -25.92 19.38
CA THR A 7 -23.28 -25.81 19.79
C THR A 7 -22.35 -25.85 18.59
N GLU A 8 -22.58 -26.77 17.64
CA GLU A 8 -21.75 -26.90 16.45
C GLU A 8 -21.85 -25.65 15.59
N ILE A 9 -23.04 -25.10 15.44
CA ILE A 9 -23.26 -23.88 14.67
C ILE A 9 -22.54 -22.70 15.33
N ASN A 10 -22.60 -22.61 16.65
CA ASN A 10 -21.92 -21.54 17.38
C ASN A 10 -20.41 -21.65 17.27
N ILE A 11 -19.86 -22.84 17.32
CA ILE A 11 -18.41 -23.05 17.14
C ILE A 11 -18.01 -22.62 15.75
N ARG A 12 -18.77 -23.01 14.74
CA ARG A 12 -18.48 -22.62 13.35
C ARG A 12 -18.57 -21.11 13.17
N LYS A 13 -19.57 -20.51 13.79
CA LYS A 13 -19.74 -19.05 13.75
C LYS A 13 -18.52 -18.34 14.33
N GLN A 14 -18.04 -18.81 15.48
CA GLN A 14 -16.86 -18.22 16.12
C GLN A 14 -15.62 -18.35 15.23
N THR A 15 -15.44 -19.49 14.59
CA THR A 15 -14.33 -19.69 13.67
C THR A 15 -14.43 -18.72 12.48
N LEU A 16 -15.61 -18.58 11.92
CA LEU A 16 -15.83 -17.66 10.79
C LEU A 16 -15.61 -16.21 11.19
N GLU A 17 -16.05 -15.84 12.38
CA GLU A 17 -15.84 -14.48 12.89
C GLU A 17 -14.36 -14.18 13.09
N SER A 18 -13.62 -15.17 13.61
CA SER A 18 -12.17 -15.05 13.77
C SER A 18 -11.47 -14.91 12.43
N ASP A 19 -11.87 -15.73 11.45
CA ASP A 19 -11.31 -15.67 10.10
C ASP A 19 -11.60 -14.32 9.45
N LEU A 20 -12.82 -13.81 9.64
CA LEU A 20 -13.21 -12.51 9.11
C LEU A 20 -12.33 -11.41 9.70
N GLN A 21 -12.07 -11.47 11.00
CA GLN A 21 -11.22 -10.47 11.64
C GLN A 21 -9.80 -10.52 11.09
N THR A 22 -9.27 -11.72 10.89
CA THR A 22 -7.93 -11.88 10.31
C THR A 22 -7.86 -11.28 8.93
N VAL A 23 -8.88 -11.51 8.10
CA VAL A 23 -8.94 -10.94 6.75
C VAL A 23 -9.03 -9.41 6.80
N LYS A 24 -9.85 -8.88 7.69
CA LYS A 24 -9.96 -7.43 7.86
C LYS A 24 -8.65 -6.80 8.27
N ASP A 25 -7.93 -7.43 9.19
CA ASP A 25 -6.64 -6.93 9.65
C ASP A 25 -5.63 -6.95 8.51
N SER A 26 -5.63 -8.00 7.69
CA SER A 26 -4.76 -8.10 6.53
C SER A 26 -5.06 -7.01 5.50
N LEU A 27 -6.34 -6.75 5.26
CA LEU A 27 -6.75 -5.69 4.34
C LEU A 27 -6.31 -4.31 4.83
N ASN A 28 -6.46 -4.06 6.13
CA ASN A 28 -6.02 -2.79 6.71
C ASN A 28 -4.52 -2.61 6.59
N LYS A 29 -3.78 -3.69 6.81
CA LYS A 29 -2.32 -3.67 6.66
C LYS A 29 -1.91 -3.36 5.23
N LEU A 30 -2.56 -4.01 4.26
CA LEU A 30 -2.30 -3.76 2.84
C LEU A 30 -2.61 -2.33 2.45
N ASP A 31 -3.71 -1.76 2.96
CA ASP A 31 -4.07 -0.37 2.73
C ASP A 31 -2.98 0.58 3.24
N THR A 32 -2.48 0.32 4.45
CA THR A 32 -1.41 1.12 5.02
C THR A 32 -0.15 1.02 4.18
N GLU A 33 0.24 -0.19 3.78
CA GLU A 33 1.40 -0.42 2.94
C GLU A 33 1.25 0.30 1.59
N ARG A 34 0.06 0.21 1.00
CA ARG A 34 -0.23 0.88 -0.27
C ARG A 34 -0.08 2.39 -0.14
N THR A 35 -0.64 2.97 0.92
CA THR A 35 -0.54 4.41 1.16
C THR A 35 0.91 4.83 1.29
N ASN A 36 1.71 4.07 2.03
CA ASN A 36 3.13 4.36 2.20
C ASN A 36 3.88 4.26 0.88
N LEU A 37 3.60 3.24 0.08
CA LEU A 37 4.25 3.05 -1.22
C LEU A 37 3.88 4.14 -2.20
N VAL A 38 2.62 4.58 -2.20
CA VAL A 38 2.18 5.69 -3.05
C VAL A 38 2.91 6.97 -2.67
N ALA A 39 3.05 7.23 -1.36
CA ALA A 39 3.80 8.39 -0.89
C ALA A 39 5.26 8.32 -1.33
N GLN A 40 5.90 7.16 -1.23
CA GLN A 40 7.27 6.96 -1.69
C GLN A 40 7.39 7.17 -3.19
N HIS A 41 6.42 6.67 -3.95
CA HIS A 41 6.38 6.83 -5.40
C HIS A 41 6.37 8.32 -5.76
N HIS A 42 5.50 9.09 -5.13
CA HIS A 42 5.43 10.54 -5.39
C HIS A 42 6.71 11.26 -4.99
N ALA A 43 7.28 10.90 -3.85
CA ALA A 43 8.53 11.52 -3.39
C ALA A 43 9.67 11.24 -4.36
N ILE A 44 9.81 10.01 -4.81
CA ILE A 44 10.86 9.62 -5.75
C ILE A 44 10.64 10.28 -7.10
N SER A 45 9.41 10.30 -7.61
CA SER A 45 9.08 10.96 -8.86
C SER A 45 9.42 12.45 -8.81
N GLY A 46 9.08 13.11 -7.69
CA GLY A 46 9.41 14.51 -7.49
C GLY A 46 10.91 14.77 -7.48
N ALA A 47 11.66 13.88 -6.81
CA ALA A 47 13.11 13.98 -6.76
C ALA A 47 13.73 13.82 -8.15
N ILE A 48 13.22 12.88 -8.95
CA ILE A 48 13.68 12.69 -10.32
C ILE A 48 13.42 13.94 -11.16
N GLN A 49 12.22 14.49 -11.07
CA GLN A 49 11.87 15.72 -11.80
C GLN A 49 12.79 16.87 -11.43
N GLN A 50 13.12 16.97 -10.14
CA GLN A 50 14.02 18.01 -9.67
C GLN A 50 15.43 17.82 -10.21
N CYS A 51 15.91 16.59 -10.26
CA CYS A 51 17.20 16.27 -10.86
C CYS A 51 17.23 16.63 -12.34
N ASP A 52 16.16 16.28 -13.06
CA ASP A 52 16.03 16.60 -14.47
C ASP A 52 16.05 18.11 -14.70
N LEU A 53 15.37 18.85 -13.84
CA LEU A 53 15.35 20.30 -13.91
C LEU A 53 16.74 20.89 -13.71
N PHE A 54 17.46 20.43 -12.70
CA PHE A 54 18.83 20.88 -12.43
C PHE A 54 19.76 20.52 -13.58
N LEU A 55 19.62 19.35 -14.17
CA LEU A 55 20.42 18.95 -15.32
C LEU A 55 20.15 19.86 -16.51
N SER A 56 18.88 20.21 -16.73
CA SER A 56 18.52 21.18 -17.78
C SER A 56 19.14 22.55 -17.54
N GLU A 57 19.11 23.03 -16.30
CA GLU A 57 19.71 24.32 -15.94
C GLU A 57 21.20 24.32 -16.15
N LEU A 58 21.89 23.24 -15.76
CA LEU A 58 23.32 23.11 -15.97
C LEU A 58 23.67 23.09 -17.44
N LYS A 59 22.86 22.41 -18.24
CA LYS A 59 23.07 22.37 -19.68
C LYS A 59 22.93 23.74 -20.31
N VAL A 60 21.93 24.51 -19.91
CA VAL A 60 21.72 25.87 -20.41
C VAL A 60 22.91 26.75 -20.03
N VAL A 61 23.35 26.69 -18.77
CA VAL A 61 24.50 27.47 -18.32
C VAL A 61 25.74 27.08 -19.10
N SER A 62 25.96 25.79 -19.34
CA SER A 62 27.10 25.31 -20.11
C SER A 62 27.08 25.82 -21.55
N GLU A 63 25.91 25.93 -22.16
CA GLU A 63 25.76 26.44 -23.52
C GLU A 63 25.97 27.92 -23.60
N THR A 64 25.71 28.66 -22.53
CA THR A 64 25.82 30.13 -22.53
C THR A 64 27.19 30.64 -22.08
N THR A 65 28.08 29.77 -21.61
CA THR A 65 29.39 30.16 -21.10
C THR A 65 30.49 30.14 -22.16
N ASP A 66 30.16 30.16 -23.38
CA ASP A 66 31.18 30.23 -24.47
C ASP A 66 31.82 31.59 -24.56
#